data_a14742e94ddf79aa9b2d6b477d7b97db
#
_entry.id   a14742e94ddf79aa9b2d6b477d7b97db
#
_cell.length_a   1.000
_cell.length_b   1.000
_cell.length_c   1.000
_cell.angle_alpha   90.00
_cell.angle_beta   90.00
_cell.angle_gamma   90.00
#
_symmetry.space_group_name_H-M   'P 1'
#
loop_
_entity.id
_entity.type
_entity.pdbx_description
1 polymer ?
#
loop_
_entity_poly.entity_id
_entity_poly.type
_entity_poly.pdbx_seq_one_letter_code
_entity_poly.pdbx_strand_id
1 'polypeptide(L)'
;MSTERWHRRSFLAALVALVTSVRPGLRGLLAPSGTAHASGSLADLELARRLTDLLRAQPKVALLGKIMLWQRTPAPSVGELVDGVLPGALKAQHLRSEKWQLRRTVKARVVADYAALRMTSVSGWLLSHTEARIAVLAALEHEPPG
;
A
#
# COMPACT_ATOMS: atom_id res chain seq x y z
N MET A 1 34.09 -1.79 -7.34
CA MET A 1 32.82 -1.16 -7.71
C MET A 1 31.72 -2.17 -7.48
N SER A 2 31.10 -2.22 -6.30
CA SER A 2 30.00 -3.18 -5.98
C SER A 2 29.26 -2.70 -4.74
N THR A 3 28.55 -1.56 -4.84
CA THR A 3 27.80 -0.98 -3.70
C THR A 3 26.28 -1.02 -3.84
N GLU A 4 25.73 -1.60 -4.93
CA GLU A 4 24.30 -1.54 -5.19
C GLU A 4 23.45 -2.75 -4.70
N ARG A 5 24.07 -3.76 -4.09
CA ARG A 5 23.32 -4.96 -3.64
C ARG A 5 22.82 -4.91 -2.20
N TRP A 6 23.10 -3.86 -1.46
CA TRP A 6 22.88 -3.82 0.00
C TRP A 6 21.44 -3.49 0.42
N HIS A 7 20.66 -2.77 -0.38
CA HIS A 7 19.37 -2.24 0.07
C HIS A 7 18.16 -3.17 -0.06
N ARG A 8 18.27 -4.26 -0.82
CA ARG A 8 17.10 -5.16 -1.03
C ARG A 8 16.99 -6.32 -0.05
N ARG A 9 18.07 -6.71 0.63
CA ARG A 9 18.06 -7.84 1.58
C ARG A 9 17.79 -7.42 3.03
N SER A 10 18.07 -6.19 3.39
CA SER A 10 17.79 -5.65 4.74
C SER A 10 16.31 -5.42 5.00
N PHE A 11 15.52 -5.31 3.95
CA PHE A 11 14.09 -5.02 4.00
C PHE A 11 13.27 -6.14 4.70
N LEU A 12 13.64 -7.41 4.52
CA LEU A 12 12.91 -8.55 5.11
C LEU A 12 13.38 -8.93 6.52
N ALA A 13 14.62 -8.66 6.87
CA ALA A 13 15.19 -9.10 8.16
C ALA A 13 14.84 -8.17 9.34
N ALA A 14 14.72 -6.85 9.12
CA ALA A 14 14.46 -5.89 10.19
C ALA A 14 13.00 -5.94 10.73
N LEU A 15 12.08 -6.50 9.98
CA LEU A 15 10.66 -6.52 10.34
C LEU A 15 10.33 -7.56 11.43
N VAL A 16 11.20 -8.54 11.68
CA VAL A 16 10.99 -9.57 12.71
C VAL A 16 11.21 -9.01 14.11
N ALA A 17 12.08 -8.02 14.27
CA ALA A 17 12.43 -7.49 15.58
C ALA A 17 11.41 -6.50 16.17
N LEU A 18 10.57 -5.85 15.35
CA LEU A 18 9.66 -4.80 15.83
C LEU A 18 8.32 -5.33 16.37
N VAL A 19 7.94 -6.56 16.04
CA VAL A 19 6.64 -7.14 16.41
C VAL A 19 6.61 -7.58 17.89
N THR A 20 7.76 -7.78 18.53
CA THR A 20 7.82 -8.27 19.93
C THR A 20 7.73 -7.18 20.98
N SER A 21 7.69 -5.89 20.61
CA SER A 21 7.71 -4.78 21.56
C SER A 21 6.35 -4.08 21.76
N VAL A 22 5.27 -4.54 21.13
CA VAL A 22 3.94 -3.95 21.35
C VAL A 22 3.36 -4.50 22.64
N ARG A 23 3.46 -3.73 23.72
CA ARG A 23 2.85 -3.99 25.01
C ARG A 23 1.34 -4.21 24.88
N PRO A 24 0.74 -5.21 25.53
CA PRO A 24 -0.70 -5.51 25.45
C PRO A 24 -1.52 -4.59 26.38
N GLY A 25 -1.36 -3.29 26.26
CA GLY A 25 -2.03 -2.34 27.16
C GLY A 25 -2.90 -1.27 26.45
N LEU A 26 -2.90 -1.20 25.14
CA LEU A 26 -3.59 -0.13 24.39
C LEU A 26 -4.86 -0.57 23.65
N ARG A 27 -5.50 -1.63 24.09
CA ARG A 27 -6.72 -2.16 23.44
C ARG A 27 -7.98 -1.31 23.65
N GLY A 28 -7.93 -0.24 24.45
CA GLY A 28 -9.15 0.48 24.86
C GLY A 28 -9.35 1.89 24.27
N LEU A 29 -8.41 2.45 23.50
CA LEU A 29 -8.45 3.88 23.16
C LEU A 29 -8.50 4.24 21.66
N LEU A 30 -8.62 3.27 20.76
CA LEU A 30 -8.59 3.53 19.33
C LEU A 30 -9.80 2.92 18.62
N ALA A 31 -10.99 3.48 18.91
CA ALA A 31 -12.06 3.42 17.94
C ALA A 31 -11.77 4.46 16.88
N PRO A 32 -11.49 4.11 15.61
CA PRO A 32 -11.40 5.08 14.53
C PRO A 32 -12.81 5.61 14.27
N SER A 33 -13.09 6.81 14.77
CA SER A 33 -14.29 7.58 14.39
C SER A 33 -14.08 8.11 12.98
N GLY A 34 -14.22 7.28 12.00
CA GLY A 34 -14.12 7.65 10.60
C GLY A 34 -14.33 6.40 9.77
N THR A 35 -15.59 6.16 9.38
CA THR A 35 -15.87 5.23 8.28
C THR A 35 -15.08 5.71 7.07
N ALA A 36 -13.95 5.06 6.81
CA ALA A 36 -13.24 5.21 5.54
C ALA A 36 -14.25 4.78 4.47
N HIS A 37 -14.87 5.75 3.84
CA HIS A 37 -15.89 5.51 2.82
C HIS A 37 -15.18 4.78 1.67
N ALA A 38 -15.58 3.55 1.41
CA ALA A 38 -15.25 2.80 0.20
C ALA A 38 -15.89 3.50 -1.02
N SER A 39 -15.65 4.81 -1.16
CA SER A 39 -16.14 5.62 -2.28
C SER A 39 -15.24 5.34 -3.47
N GLY A 40 -15.63 4.38 -4.29
CA GLY A 40 -14.99 4.04 -5.54
C GLY A 40 -16.01 3.45 -6.50
N SER A 41 -15.78 3.60 -7.81
CA SER A 41 -16.57 2.88 -8.81
C SER A 41 -16.33 1.38 -8.69
N LEU A 42 -17.22 0.55 -9.24
CA LEU A 42 -16.99 -0.92 -9.32
C LEU A 42 -15.66 -1.24 -10.01
N ALA A 43 -15.27 -0.43 -11.00
CA ALA A 43 -13.99 -0.54 -11.67
C ALA A 43 -12.80 -0.25 -10.73
N ASP A 44 -12.93 0.74 -9.84
CA ASP A 44 -11.91 1.05 -8.84
C ASP A 44 -11.75 -0.06 -7.82
N LEU A 45 -12.85 -0.62 -7.36
CA LEU A 45 -12.84 -1.74 -6.41
C LEU A 45 -12.18 -2.99 -7.03
N GLU A 46 -12.50 -3.31 -8.28
CA GLU A 46 -11.85 -4.43 -8.99
C GLU A 46 -10.35 -4.20 -9.19
N LEU A 47 -9.95 -2.98 -9.57
CA LEU A 47 -8.53 -2.63 -9.71
C LEU A 47 -7.81 -2.65 -8.35
N ALA A 48 -8.44 -2.15 -7.29
CA ALA A 48 -7.91 -2.21 -5.93
C ALA A 48 -7.60 -3.67 -5.55
N ARG A 49 -8.58 -4.57 -5.71
CA ARG A 49 -8.42 -6.00 -5.46
C ARG A 49 -7.27 -6.61 -6.28
N ARG A 50 -7.16 -6.26 -7.56
CA ARG A 50 -6.07 -6.76 -8.42
C ARG A 50 -4.70 -6.22 -8.02
N LEU A 51 -4.63 -4.97 -7.56
CA LEU A 51 -3.39 -4.36 -7.06
C LEU A 51 -2.95 -5.02 -5.74
N THR A 52 -3.87 -5.24 -4.82
CA THR A 52 -3.58 -5.88 -3.53
C THR A 52 -3.19 -7.34 -3.69
N ASP A 53 -3.78 -8.05 -4.67
CA ASP A 53 -3.37 -9.41 -5.05
C ASP A 53 -1.90 -9.54 -5.48
N LEU A 54 -1.28 -8.44 -5.95
CA LEU A 54 0.16 -8.44 -6.26
C LEU A 54 1.03 -8.55 -4.99
N LEU A 55 0.49 -8.12 -3.84
CA LEU A 55 1.17 -8.09 -2.55
C LEU A 55 0.66 -9.17 -1.58
N ARG A 56 -0.28 -10.03 -2.00
CA ARG A 56 -0.92 -11.06 -1.13
C ARG A 56 0.09 -11.97 -0.43
N ALA A 57 1.27 -12.18 -1.00
CA ALA A 57 2.35 -12.93 -0.36
C ALA A 57 3.08 -12.18 0.76
N GLN A 58 2.70 -10.92 1.05
CA GLN A 58 3.35 -10.06 2.02
C GLN A 58 2.33 -9.52 3.06
N PRO A 59 1.91 -10.31 4.05
CA PRO A 59 0.86 -9.93 5.01
C PRO A 59 1.19 -8.67 5.82
N LYS A 60 2.46 -8.31 5.91
CA LYS A 60 2.94 -7.12 6.62
C LYS A 60 2.64 -5.80 5.90
N VAL A 61 2.33 -5.86 4.60
CA VAL A 61 2.00 -4.66 3.82
C VAL A 61 0.70 -4.03 4.30
N ALA A 62 -0.32 -4.84 4.62
CA ALA A 62 -1.58 -4.33 5.18
C ALA A 62 -1.37 -3.61 6.52
N LEU A 63 -0.44 -4.07 7.36
CA LEU A 63 -0.11 -3.40 8.62
C LEU A 63 0.50 -2.02 8.39
N LEU A 64 1.43 -1.88 7.44
CA LEU A 64 1.98 -0.57 7.06
C LEU A 64 0.88 0.35 6.53
N GLY A 65 -0.04 -0.18 5.72
CA GLY A 65 -1.20 0.56 5.24
C GLY A 65 -2.09 1.08 6.37
N LYS A 66 -2.36 0.29 7.41
CA LYS A 66 -3.11 0.71 8.59
C LYS A 66 -2.41 1.86 9.35
N ILE A 67 -1.10 1.76 9.53
CA ILE A 67 -0.33 2.85 10.17
C ILE A 67 -0.46 4.14 9.36
N MET A 68 -0.41 4.05 8.03
CA MET A 68 -0.56 5.21 7.16
C MET A 68 -1.98 5.81 7.20
N LEU A 69 -3.01 4.96 7.28
CA LEU A 69 -4.40 5.43 7.43
C LEU A 69 -4.59 6.22 8.72
N TRP A 70 -4.03 5.77 9.83
CA TRP A 70 -4.12 6.48 11.10
C TRP A 70 -3.43 7.86 11.09
N GLN A 71 -2.43 8.05 10.22
CA GLN A 71 -1.70 9.31 10.09
C GLN A 71 -2.39 10.30 9.14
N ARG A 72 -3.43 9.88 8.40
CA ARG A 72 -4.14 10.69 7.41
C ARG A 72 -5.56 10.99 7.83
N THR A 73 -5.88 12.26 7.91
CA THR A 73 -7.25 12.75 8.12
C THR A 73 -7.53 13.86 7.10
N PRO A 74 -8.53 13.74 6.24
CA PRO A 74 -9.42 12.58 6.06
C PRO A 74 -8.73 11.37 5.40
N ALA A 75 -9.31 10.18 5.60
CA ALA A 75 -8.83 8.97 4.94
C ALA A 75 -9.06 9.06 3.41
N PRO A 76 -8.08 8.64 2.58
CA PRO A 76 -8.23 8.67 1.13
C PRO A 76 -9.27 7.64 0.67
N SER A 77 -10.02 7.96 -0.38
CA SER A 77 -10.95 7.02 -1.01
C SER A 77 -10.22 5.96 -1.83
N VAL A 78 -10.87 4.82 -2.09
CA VAL A 78 -10.32 3.77 -2.96
C VAL A 78 -10.04 4.32 -4.37
N GLY A 79 -10.95 5.17 -4.90
CA GLY A 79 -10.76 5.80 -6.20
C GLY A 79 -9.50 6.64 -6.29
N GLU A 80 -9.26 7.51 -5.29
CA GLU A 80 -8.05 8.35 -5.23
C GLU A 80 -6.75 7.52 -5.14
N LEU A 81 -6.78 6.42 -4.38
CA LEU A 81 -5.63 5.53 -4.25
C LEU A 81 -5.34 4.82 -5.59
N VAL A 82 -6.38 4.30 -6.25
CA VAL A 82 -6.25 3.63 -7.55
C VAL A 82 -5.78 4.63 -8.61
N ASP A 83 -6.34 5.83 -8.67
CA ASP A 83 -5.90 6.90 -9.59
C ASP A 83 -4.44 7.30 -9.36
N GLY A 84 -3.99 7.30 -8.12
CA GLY A 84 -2.61 7.55 -7.79
C GLY A 84 -1.64 6.46 -8.26
N VAL A 85 -2.10 5.20 -8.37
CA VAL A 85 -1.31 4.08 -8.89
C VAL A 85 -1.45 3.94 -10.41
N LEU A 86 -2.66 4.05 -10.94
CA LEU A 86 -3.02 3.85 -12.35
C LEU A 86 -3.78 5.07 -12.89
N PRO A 87 -3.12 6.20 -13.17
CA PRO A 87 -3.80 7.41 -13.61
C PRO A 87 -4.36 7.27 -15.03
N GLY A 88 -5.54 7.87 -15.26
CA GLY A 88 -6.12 8.07 -16.57
C GLY A 88 -6.32 6.78 -17.38
N ALA A 89 -5.75 6.74 -18.57
CA ALA A 89 -5.91 5.63 -19.52
C ALA A 89 -5.37 4.28 -18.99
N LEU A 90 -4.41 4.28 -18.08
CA LEU A 90 -3.88 3.05 -17.48
C LEU A 90 -4.96 2.29 -16.69
N LYS A 91 -5.89 2.99 -16.08
CA LYS A 91 -7.02 2.41 -15.37
C LYS A 91 -7.86 1.52 -16.29
N ALA A 92 -8.35 2.09 -17.40
CA ALA A 92 -9.13 1.36 -18.39
C ALA A 92 -8.35 0.19 -19.01
N GLN A 93 -7.08 0.41 -19.32
CA GLN A 93 -6.20 -0.62 -19.87
C GLN A 93 -6.06 -1.81 -18.93
N HIS A 94 -5.90 -1.58 -17.62
CA HIS A 94 -5.61 -2.63 -16.66
C HIS A 94 -6.85 -3.31 -16.05
N LEU A 95 -8.05 -2.85 -16.33
CA LEU A 95 -9.28 -3.56 -15.94
C LEU A 95 -9.36 -4.98 -16.52
N ARG A 96 -8.87 -5.17 -17.76
CA ARG A 96 -8.92 -6.44 -18.49
C ARG A 96 -7.56 -7.02 -18.82
N SER A 97 -6.46 -6.41 -18.33
CA SER A 97 -5.11 -6.87 -18.61
C SER A 97 -4.78 -8.15 -17.82
N GLU A 98 -3.81 -8.89 -18.31
CA GLU A 98 -3.23 -10.01 -17.59
C GLU A 98 -2.47 -9.53 -16.33
N LYS A 99 -2.42 -10.39 -15.30
CA LYS A 99 -1.76 -10.07 -14.01
C LYS A 99 -0.30 -9.65 -14.18
N TRP A 100 0.43 -10.25 -15.13
CA TRP A 100 1.82 -9.91 -15.37
C TRP A 100 2.00 -8.50 -15.97
N GLN A 101 1.04 -8.04 -16.80
CA GLN A 101 1.05 -6.69 -17.36
C GLN A 101 0.85 -5.65 -16.26
N LEU A 102 -0.12 -5.86 -15.38
CA LEU A 102 -0.35 -5.01 -14.21
C LEU A 102 0.91 -4.95 -13.32
N ARG A 103 1.51 -6.11 -13.02
CA ARG A 103 2.75 -6.20 -12.24
C ARG A 103 3.88 -5.39 -12.88
N ARG A 104 4.04 -5.50 -14.20
CA ARG A 104 5.07 -4.75 -14.95
C ARG A 104 4.85 -3.25 -14.84
N THR A 105 3.61 -2.78 -15.01
CA THR A 105 3.25 -1.36 -14.86
C THR A 105 3.53 -0.85 -13.45
N VAL A 106 3.08 -1.56 -12.43
CA VAL A 106 3.32 -1.20 -11.02
C VAL A 106 4.83 -1.13 -10.74
N LYS A 107 5.61 -2.12 -11.20
CA LYS A 107 7.07 -2.12 -11.04
C LYS A 107 7.72 -0.90 -11.69
N ALA A 108 7.30 -0.54 -12.90
CA ALA A 108 7.82 0.64 -13.61
C ALA A 108 7.52 1.94 -12.84
N ARG A 109 6.32 2.06 -12.27
CA ARG A 109 5.94 3.21 -11.46
C ARG A 109 6.73 3.30 -10.15
N VAL A 110 6.95 2.19 -9.47
CA VAL A 110 7.81 2.12 -8.27
C VAL A 110 9.22 2.62 -8.59
N VAL A 111 9.80 2.14 -9.69
CA VAL A 111 11.14 2.61 -10.14
C VAL A 111 11.13 4.11 -10.44
N ALA A 112 10.10 4.61 -11.13
CA ALA A 112 9.95 6.02 -11.44
C ALA A 112 9.77 6.89 -10.17
N ASP A 113 9.06 6.39 -9.16
CA ASP A 113 8.92 7.07 -7.88
C ASP A 113 10.26 7.20 -7.16
N TYR A 114 11.06 6.13 -7.10
CA TYR A 114 12.40 6.18 -6.50
C TYR A 114 13.33 7.13 -7.27
N ALA A 115 13.29 7.09 -8.60
CA ALA A 115 14.10 7.99 -9.43
C ALA A 115 13.72 9.48 -9.24
N ALA A 116 12.44 9.75 -9.00
CA ALA A 116 11.92 11.10 -8.77
C ALA A 116 11.87 11.50 -7.28
N LEU A 117 12.45 10.71 -6.38
CA LEU A 117 12.44 10.92 -4.92
C LEU A 117 11.02 11.05 -4.34
N ARG A 118 10.01 10.45 -4.99
CA ARG A 118 8.63 10.40 -4.49
C ARG A 118 8.47 9.22 -3.53
N MET A 119 8.91 9.45 -2.30
CA MET A 119 8.93 8.44 -1.25
C MET A 119 8.27 8.97 0.02
N THR A 120 7.82 8.06 0.86
CA THR A 120 7.32 8.36 2.20
C THR A 120 7.96 7.42 3.21
N SER A 121 8.22 7.92 4.41
CA SER A 121 8.73 7.12 5.52
C SER A 121 7.58 6.72 6.43
N VAL A 122 7.47 5.42 6.74
CA VAL A 122 6.45 4.86 7.62
C VAL A 122 7.12 3.93 8.62
N SER A 123 7.13 4.28 9.89
CA SER A 123 7.77 3.47 10.95
C SER A 123 9.20 3.05 10.63
N GLY A 124 9.99 3.94 10.03
CA GLY A 124 11.37 3.68 9.62
C GLY A 124 11.51 2.99 8.25
N TRP A 125 10.42 2.69 7.58
CA TRP A 125 10.41 2.12 6.23
C TRP A 125 10.29 3.22 5.19
N LEU A 126 11.11 3.13 4.14
CA LEU A 126 11.03 4.02 3.00
C LEU A 126 10.27 3.33 1.87
N LEU A 127 9.08 3.84 1.56
CA LEU A 127 8.20 3.32 0.52
C LEU A 127 8.08 4.33 -0.61
N SER A 128 8.03 3.86 -1.86
CA SER A 128 7.58 4.70 -2.97
C SER A 128 6.11 5.11 -2.77
N HIS A 129 5.69 6.22 -3.38
CA HIS A 129 4.28 6.62 -3.31
C HIS A 129 3.34 5.54 -3.88
N THR A 130 3.77 4.81 -4.91
CA THR A 130 3.02 3.69 -5.48
C THR A 130 2.87 2.55 -4.46
N GLU A 131 3.95 2.11 -3.82
CA GLU A 131 3.91 1.06 -2.79
C GLU A 131 3.04 1.47 -1.60
N ALA A 132 3.19 2.71 -1.15
CA ALA A 132 2.41 3.26 -0.05
C ALA A 132 0.90 3.23 -0.33
N ARG A 133 0.46 3.61 -1.53
CA ARG A 133 -0.95 3.56 -1.93
C ARG A 133 -1.49 2.14 -1.97
N ILE A 134 -0.73 1.20 -2.51
CA ILE A 134 -1.14 -0.21 -2.54
C ILE A 134 -1.20 -0.80 -1.13
N ALA A 135 -0.30 -0.41 -0.23
CA ALA A 135 -0.35 -0.81 1.17
C ALA A 135 -1.63 -0.32 1.87
N VAL A 136 -2.03 0.92 1.60
CA VAL A 136 -3.29 1.48 2.13
C VAL A 136 -4.50 0.74 1.55
N LEU A 137 -4.53 0.44 0.25
CA LEU A 137 -5.58 -0.38 -0.36
C LEU A 137 -5.69 -1.75 0.33
N ALA A 138 -4.57 -2.41 0.57
CA ALA A 138 -4.55 -3.70 1.27
C ALA A 138 -5.08 -3.60 2.71
N ALA A 139 -4.85 -2.48 3.40
CA ALA A 139 -5.40 -2.26 4.72
C ALA A 139 -6.92 -2.08 4.70
N LEU A 140 -7.44 -1.36 3.70
CA LEU A 140 -8.89 -1.15 3.53
C LEU A 140 -9.63 -2.46 3.21
N GLU A 141 -9.02 -3.38 2.45
CA GLU A 141 -9.62 -4.71 2.18
C GLU A 141 -9.68 -5.62 3.42
N HIS A 142 -8.78 -5.40 4.40
CA HIS A 142 -8.71 -6.21 5.61
C HIS A 142 -9.47 -5.59 6.79
N GLU A 143 -10.15 -4.49 6.58
CA GLU A 143 -11.04 -3.92 7.60
C GLU A 143 -12.38 -4.67 7.55
N PRO A 144 -12.82 -5.33 8.65
CA PRO A 144 -14.12 -5.97 8.66
C PRO A 144 -15.21 -4.91 8.43
N PRO A 145 -16.26 -5.22 7.66
CA PRO A 145 -17.39 -4.31 7.54
C PRO A 145 -17.93 -4.04 8.94
N GLY A 146 -17.95 -2.75 9.33
CA GLY A 146 -18.47 -2.27 10.60
C GLY A 146 -20.00 -2.42 10.70
#